data_5d109d83456fc3dbfbfbeda603b745dc
#
_entry.id   5d109d83456fc3dbfbfbeda603b745dc
#
_cell.length_a   1.000
_cell.length_b   1.000
_cell.length_c   1.000
_cell.angle_alpha   90.00
_cell.angle_beta   90.00
_cell.angle_gamma   90.00
#
_symmetry.space_group_name_H-M   'P 1'
#
loop_
_entity.id
_entity.type
_entity.pdbx_description
1 polymer ?
#
loop_
_entity_poly.entity_id
_entity_poly.type
_entity_poly.pdbx_seq_one_letter_code
_entity_poly.pdbx_strand_id
1 'polypeptide(L)'
;YGSLMYFKKSNAPEGAALRCTQGCKAKESCPYDAEKIYLTNKDTGILCGNVEWPIDVLAENPTEEKIRHAIETGPYGRCVFHCDNDVVDHQIVNMQMEGGASLSLTMSAFTSIGGRTIKVMGTLGDLWGDMHENRIRIGVFGKEPQVIDLGKEEKDFAGHGGGDRLLMEQFVDLMQGKEPDGTIT
;
A
#
# COMPACT_ATOMS: atom_id res chain seq x y z
N TYR A 1 -7.72 -18.29 -0.46
CA TYR A 1 -8.57 -17.85 -1.56
C TYR A 1 -8.16 -16.46 -2.02
N GLY A 2 -8.06 -16.27 -3.32
CA GLY A 2 -7.83 -14.97 -3.93
C GLY A 2 -8.49 -14.92 -5.31
N SER A 3 -8.86 -13.74 -5.77
CA SER A 3 -9.54 -13.57 -7.06
C SER A 3 -9.27 -12.18 -7.65
N LEU A 4 -9.15 -12.12 -8.95
CA LEU A 4 -9.34 -10.90 -9.72
C LEU A 4 -10.83 -10.79 -10.03
N MET A 5 -11.55 -10.04 -9.24
CA MET A 5 -13.01 -9.95 -9.34
C MET A 5 -13.46 -8.68 -10.08
N TYR A 6 -12.86 -7.55 -9.76
CA TYR A 6 -13.36 -6.24 -10.19
C TYR A 6 -12.62 -5.68 -11.40
N PHE A 7 -11.29 -5.66 -11.38
CA PHE A 7 -10.47 -5.05 -12.44
C PHE A 7 -10.35 -5.95 -13.68
N LYS A 8 -11.48 -6.18 -14.34
CA LYS A 8 -11.58 -7.00 -15.56
C LYS A 8 -12.55 -6.39 -16.56
N LYS A 9 -12.38 -6.75 -17.84
CA LYS A 9 -13.12 -6.18 -18.96
C LYS A 9 -14.64 -6.25 -18.81
N SER A 10 -15.18 -7.29 -18.20
CA SER A 10 -16.62 -7.43 -17.97
C SER A 10 -17.22 -6.36 -17.05
N ASN A 11 -16.39 -5.69 -16.25
CA ASN A 11 -16.81 -4.66 -15.31
C ASN A 11 -16.41 -3.25 -15.78
N ALA A 12 -15.89 -3.13 -17.00
CA ALA A 12 -15.56 -1.83 -17.58
C ALA A 12 -16.81 -0.96 -17.68
N PRO A 13 -16.78 0.30 -17.24
CA PRO A 13 -17.90 1.21 -17.45
C PRO A 13 -18.18 1.40 -18.94
N GLU A 14 -19.43 1.70 -19.27
CA GLU A 14 -19.82 1.96 -20.66
C GLU A 14 -19.01 3.13 -21.25
N GLY A 15 -18.42 2.92 -22.41
CA GLY A 15 -17.58 3.89 -23.09
C GLY A 15 -16.18 4.05 -22.51
N ALA A 16 -15.74 3.14 -21.63
CA ALA A 16 -14.36 3.08 -21.16
C ALA A 16 -13.40 2.83 -22.35
N ALA A 17 -12.40 3.70 -22.51
CA ALA A 17 -11.35 3.54 -23.51
C ALA A 17 -10.24 2.62 -23.01
N LEU A 18 -9.32 2.21 -23.91
CA LEU A 18 -8.16 1.39 -23.52
C LEU A 18 -7.15 2.17 -22.66
N ARG A 19 -7.16 3.50 -22.76
CA ARG A 19 -6.35 4.41 -21.94
C ARG A 19 -7.20 5.59 -21.49
N CYS A 20 -6.88 6.16 -20.34
CA CYS A 20 -7.62 7.30 -19.79
C CYS A 20 -7.55 8.55 -20.71
N THR A 21 -6.44 8.72 -21.44
CA THR A 21 -6.19 9.84 -22.38
C THR A 21 -6.84 9.67 -23.75
N GLN A 22 -7.46 8.54 -24.05
CA GLN A 22 -8.00 8.24 -25.40
C GLN A 22 -9.51 8.48 -25.52
N GLY A 23 -10.00 9.58 -24.98
CA GLY A 23 -11.42 9.95 -25.10
C GLY A 23 -12.35 9.05 -24.31
N CYS A 24 -11.94 8.60 -23.14
CA CYS A 24 -12.72 7.78 -22.24
C CYS A 24 -14.02 8.51 -21.82
N LYS A 25 -15.19 7.96 -22.18
CA LYS A 25 -16.49 8.55 -21.83
C LYS A 25 -16.84 8.37 -20.34
N ALA A 26 -16.23 7.40 -19.68
CA ALA A 26 -16.43 7.16 -18.25
C ALA A 26 -15.55 8.04 -17.35
N LYS A 27 -14.73 8.93 -17.92
CA LYS A 27 -13.72 9.73 -17.20
C LYS A 27 -14.29 10.46 -15.99
N GLU A 28 -15.43 11.13 -16.14
CA GLU A 28 -16.01 11.95 -15.07
C GLU A 28 -16.39 11.15 -13.81
N SER A 29 -16.92 9.95 -13.99
CA SER A 29 -17.36 9.07 -12.90
C SER A 29 -16.32 8.05 -12.46
N CYS A 30 -15.22 7.90 -13.20
CA CYS A 30 -14.22 6.88 -12.90
C CYS A 30 -13.28 7.30 -11.75
N PRO A 31 -13.24 6.57 -10.63
CA PRO A 31 -12.31 6.85 -9.55
C PRO A 31 -10.85 6.44 -9.88
N TYR A 32 -10.66 5.66 -10.94
CA TYR A 32 -9.35 5.14 -11.38
C TYR A 32 -8.81 5.89 -12.59
N ASP A 33 -9.35 7.07 -12.90
CA ASP A 33 -8.85 7.89 -14.01
C ASP A 33 -7.42 8.39 -13.72
N ALA A 34 -6.47 8.02 -14.59
CA ALA A 34 -5.07 8.32 -14.39
C ALA A 34 -4.77 9.82 -14.41
N GLU A 35 -5.50 10.62 -15.21
CA GLU A 35 -5.29 12.06 -15.22
C GLU A 35 -5.79 12.70 -13.92
N LYS A 36 -6.90 12.20 -13.36
CA LYS A 36 -7.34 12.64 -12.03
C LYS A 36 -6.29 12.29 -10.98
N ILE A 37 -5.84 11.04 -10.91
CA ILE A 37 -4.92 10.56 -9.89
C ILE A 37 -3.57 11.25 -9.97
N TYR A 38 -2.95 11.28 -11.16
CA TYR A 38 -1.56 11.71 -11.30
C TYR A 38 -1.38 13.17 -11.70
N LEU A 39 -2.43 13.85 -12.19
CA LEU A 39 -2.32 15.27 -12.53
C LEU A 39 -3.01 16.17 -11.51
N THR A 40 -4.29 15.94 -11.20
CA THR A 40 -5.14 16.94 -10.54
C THR A 40 -5.55 16.60 -9.11
N ASN A 41 -5.32 15.38 -8.63
CA ASN A 41 -5.63 15.02 -7.25
C ASN A 41 -4.81 15.88 -6.28
N LYS A 42 -5.47 16.40 -5.24
CA LYS A 42 -4.85 17.31 -4.27
C LYS A 42 -3.67 16.69 -3.49
N ASP A 43 -3.69 15.38 -3.29
CA ASP A 43 -2.70 14.67 -2.46
C ASP A 43 -1.67 13.92 -3.32
N THR A 44 -2.04 13.50 -4.55
CA THR A 44 -1.19 12.63 -5.38
C THR A 44 -0.79 13.27 -6.71
N GLY A 45 -1.40 14.39 -7.11
CA GLY A 45 -1.22 14.98 -8.44
C GLY A 45 -0.02 15.91 -8.55
N ILE A 46 0.71 15.83 -9.68
CA ILE A 46 1.86 16.70 -9.97
C ILE A 46 1.47 18.20 -10.03
N LEU A 47 0.28 18.53 -10.52
CA LEU A 47 -0.21 19.91 -10.59
C LEU A 47 -0.54 20.51 -9.22
N CYS A 48 -0.65 19.67 -8.20
CA CYS A 48 -0.83 20.07 -6.81
C CYS A 48 0.50 20.07 -6.02
N GLY A 49 1.63 19.86 -6.71
CA GLY A 49 2.97 19.95 -6.15
C GLY A 49 3.55 18.63 -5.64
N ASN A 50 2.84 17.50 -5.84
CA ASN A 50 3.40 16.21 -5.46
C ASN A 50 4.46 15.77 -6.49
N VAL A 51 5.65 15.47 -6.00
CA VAL A 51 6.79 14.93 -6.78
C VAL A 51 7.28 13.59 -6.23
N GLU A 52 6.69 13.14 -5.12
CA GLU A 52 6.97 11.88 -4.46
C GLU A 52 5.95 10.81 -4.89
N TRP A 53 5.86 9.71 -4.16
CA TRP A 53 4.92 8.64 -4.47
C TRP A 53 3.47 9.15 -4.56
N PRO A 54 2.72 8.80 -5.60
CA PRO A 54 3.03 7.83 -6.67
C PRO A 54 3.68 8.46 -7.93
N ILE A 55 4.02 9.72 -7.94
CA ILE A 55 4.49 10.46 -9.12
C ILE A 55 5.90 10.03 -9.54
N ASP A 56 6.81 9.85 -8.59
CA ASP A 56 8.20 9.40 -8.80
C ASP A 56 8.30 8.01 -9.45
N VAL A 57 7.26 7.17 -9.29
CA VAL A 57 7.17 5.86 -9.95
C VAL A 57 6.89 5.99 -11.46
N LEU A 58 6.23 7.07 -11.89
CA LEU A 58 5.90 7.29 -13.30
C LEU A 58 7.09 7.83 -14.08
N ALA A 59 7.88 8.70 -13.46
CA ALA A 59 9.04 9.31 -14.10
C ALA A 59 10.08 9.77 -13.08
N GLU A 60 11.34 9.54 -13.39
CA GLU A 60 12.46 10.09 -12.64
C GLU A 60 12.55 11.61 -12.84
N ASN A 61 12.79 12.37 -11.73
CA ASN A 61 12.75 13.83 -11.73
C ASN A 61 11.48 14.34 -12.41
N PRO A 62 10.30 14.11 -11.82
CA PRO A 62 9.01 14.27 -12.47
C PRO A 62 8.72 15.76 -12.80
N THR A 63 8.18 15.98 -13.97
CA THR A 63 7.59 17.25 -14.44
C THR A 63 6.21 16.96 -14.99
N GLU A 64 5.35 17.97 -15.09
CA GLU A 64 4.03 17.82 -15.70
C GLU A 64 4.13 17.14 -17.08
N GLU A 65 5.05 17.59 -17.93
CA GLU A 65 5.25 17.03 -19.28
C GLU A 65 5.60 15.55 -19.25
N LYS A 66 6.55 15.16 -18.39
CA LYS A 66 6.94 13.75 -18.21
C LYS A 66 5.79 12.89 -17.71
N ILE A 67 5.01 13.39 -16.77
CA ILE A 67 3.86 12.64 -16.22
C ILE A 67 2.77 12.50 -17.27
N ARG A 68 2.45 13.55 -18.03
CA ARG A 68 1.50 13.46 -19.15
C ARG A 68 1.98 12.42 -20.17
N HIS A 69 3.25 12.46 -20.55
CA HIS A 69 3.83 11.49 -21.48
C HIS A 69 3.74 10.05 -20.90
N ALA A 70 4.05 9.86 -19.63
CA ALA A 70 3.94 8.55 -18.96
C ALA A 70 2.50 8.02 -18.93
N ILE A 71 1.51 8.89 -18.73
CA ILE A 71 0.09 8.51 -18.79
C ILE A 71 -0.32 8.16 -20.23
N GLU A 72 0.17 8.89 -21.23
CA GLU A 72 -0.16 8.64 -22.63
C GLU A 72 0.45 7.34 -23.17
N THR A 73 1.67 7.04 -22.80
CA THR A 73 2.45 5.95 -23.41
C THR A 73 2.76 4.79 -22.49
N GLY A 74 2.95 5.05 -21.20
CA GLY A 74 3.38 4.09 -20.18
C GLY A 74 2.24 3.24 -19.61
N PRO A 75 2.55 2.31 -18.70
CA PRO A 75 1.58 1.37 -18.14
C PRO A 75 0.50 2.04 -17.30
N TYR A 76 0.82 3.12 -16.59
CA TYR A 76 -0.07 3.76 -15.62
C TYR A 76 -1.25 4.53 -16.22
N GLY A 77 -1.23 4.81 -17.53
CA GLY A 77 -2.37 5.40 -18.22
C GLY A 77 -3.33 4.38 -18.85
N ARG A 78 -3.02 3.08 -18.77
CA ARG A 78 -3.90 2.01 -19.24
C ARG A 78 -5.15 1.92 -18.36
N CYS A 79 -6.28 1.65 -18.97
CA CYS A 79 -7.50 1.46 -18.24
C CYS A 79 -7.39 0.19 -17.35
N VAL A 80 -7.66 0.33 -16.07
CA VAL A 80 -7.58 -0.79 -15.11
C VAL A 80 -8.51 -1.97 -15.46
N PHE A 81 -9.59 -1.71 -16.20
CA PHE A 81 -10.52 -2.74 -16.66
C PHE A 81 -10.10 -3.41 -17.98
N HIS A 82 -9.20 -2.80 -18.73
CA HIS A 82 -8.69 -3.29 -20.02
C HIS A 82 -7.22 -3.73 -19.97
N CYS A 83 -6.61 -3.71 -18.78
CA CYS A 83 -5.28 -4.27 -18.58
C CYS A 83 -5.29 -5.80 -18.73
N ASP A 84 -4.12 -6.34 -19.01
CA ASP A 84 -3.79 -7.76 -18.99
C ASP A 84 -3.39 -8.25 -17.58
N ASN A 85 -3.88 -7.58 -16.55
CA ASN A 85 -3.64 -7.94 -15.16
C ASN A 85 -4.32 -9.28 -14.83
N ASP A 86 -3.56 -10.19 -14.23
CA ASP A 86 -4.00 -11.52 -13.81
C ASP A 86 -3.83 -11.78 -12.30
N VAL A 87 -3.34 -10.76 -11.57
CA VAL A 87 -3.18 -10.85 -10.11
C VAL A 87 -4.48 -10.58 -9.37
N VAL A 88 -4.56 -11.06 -8.14
CA VAL A 88 -5.75 -10.90 -7.29
C VAL A 88 -5.96 -9.43 -6.90
N ASP A 89 -7.22 -8.98 -6.89
CA ASP A 89 -7.63 -7.69 -6.33
C ASP A 89 -8.15 -7.81 -4.88
N HIS A 90 -8.41 -9.03 -4.43
CA HIS A 90 -8.64 -9.36 -3.02
C HIS A 90 -8.19 -10.79 -2.72
N GLN A 91 -7.73 -11.00 -1.50
CA GLN A 91 -7.24 -12.31 -1.04
C GLN A 91 -7.50 -12.51 0.46
N ILE A 92 -7.85 -13.73 0.82
CA ILE A 92 -7.93 -14.20 2.21
C ILE A 92 -7.08 -15.46 2.32
N VAL A 93 -6.17 -15.47 3.30
CA VAL A 93 -5.35 -16.64 3.63
C VAL A 93 -5.58 -16.99 5.09
N ASN A 94 -6.03 -18.21 5.35
CA ASN A 94 -6.13 -18.76 6.68
C ASN A 94 -5.01 -19.77 6.89
N MET A 95 -4.32 -19.66 8.01
CA MET A 95 -3.20 -20.50 8.37
C MET A 95 -3.41 -21.09 9.77
N GLN A 96 -3.00 -22.33 9.94
CA GLN A 96 -2.90 -22.99 11.26
C GLN A 96 -1.43 -23.22 11.56
N MET A 97 -0.98 -22.71 12.70
CA MET A 97 0.40 -22.90 13.16
C MET A 97 0.54 -24.20 13.94
N GLU A 98 1.73 -24.78 13.96
CA GLU A 98 2.00 -26.02 14.71
C GLU A 98 1.62 -25.93 16.20
N GLY A 99 1.78 -24.78 16.83
CA GLY A 99 1.39 -24.52 18.20
C GLY A 99 -0.12 -24.37 18.45
N GLY A 100 -0.96 -24.61 17.41
CA GLY A 100 -2.43 -24.52 17.50
C GLY A 100 -3.00 -23.12 17.32
N ALA A 101 -2.17 -22.09 17.16
CA ALA A 101 -2.63 -20.76 16.83
C ALA A 101 -3.17 -20.70 15.38
N SER A 102 -4.19 -19.89 15.14
CA SER A 102 -4.72 -19.62 13.81
C SER A 102 -4.46 -18.17 13.41
N LEU A 103 -4.22 -17.94 12.11
CA LEU A 103 -4.02 -16.62 11.52
C LEU A 103 -4.92 -16.47 10.31
N SER A 104 -5.53 -15.29 10.16
CA SER A 104 -6.25 -14.89 8.95
C SER A 104 -5.63 -13.60 8.40
N LEU A 105 -5.17 -13.65 7.16
CA LEU A 105 -4.70 -12.49 6.42
C LEU A 105 -5.76 -12.09 5.41
N THR A 106 -6.16 -10.84 5.41
CA THR A 106 -7.04 -10.26 4.39
C THR A 106 -6.29 -9.15 3.65
N MET A 107 -6.25 -9.25 2.32
CA MET A 107 -5.73 -8.21 1.43
C MET A 107 -6.84 -7.74 0.50
N SER A 108 -6.94 -6.44 0.28
CA SER A 108 -7.88 -5.84 -0.66
C SER A 108 -7.25 -4.64 -1.36
N ALA A 109 -7.49 -4.52 -2.66
CA ALA A 109 -7.15 -3.32 -3.43
C ALA A 109 -8.16 -2.17 -3.21
N PHE A 110 -9.27 -2.42 -2.51
CA PHE A 110 -10.40 -1.49 -2.33
C PHE A 110 -10.39 -0.87 -0.95
N THR A 111 -9.37 -0.10 -0.65
CA THR A 111 -9.23 0.64 0.61
C THR A 111 -9.03 2.12 0.33
N SER A 112 -9.73 2.99 1.05
CA SER A 112 -9.58 4.45 0.92
C SER A 112 -8.31 4.96 1.61
N ILE A 113 -7.89 4.26 2.65
CA ILE A 113 -6.65 4.53 3.38
C ILE A 113 -5.79 3.28 3.24
N GLY A 114 -4.64 3.42 2.60
CA GLY A 114 -3.63 2.36 2.53
C GLY A 114 -3.03 2.12 3.92
N GLY A 115 -2.61 0.90 4.19
CA GLY A 115 -1.97 0.59 5.46
C GLY A 115 -2.11 -0.88 5.82
N ARG A 116 -1.53 -1.22 6.96
CA ARG A 116 -1.60 -2.57 7.53
C ARG A 116 -2.04 -2.46 8.96
N THR A 117 -3.03 -3.28 9.33
CA THR A 117 -3.45 -3.45 10.73
C THR A 117 -3.19 -4.89 11.16
N ILE A 118 -2.89 -5.09 12.42
CA ILE A 118 -2.74 -6.41 13.01
C ILE A 118 -3.57 -6.47 14.29
N LYS A 119 -4.27 -7.59 14.49
CA LYS A 119 -4.89 -7.91 15.77
C LYS A 119 -4.41 -9.28 16.22
N VAL A 120 -3.83 -9.35 17.41
CA VAL A 120 -3.43 -10.59 18.06
C VAL A 120 -4.33 -10.79 19.26
N MET A 121 -4.95 -11.95 19.36
CA MET A 121 -5.82 -12.32 20.49
C MET A 121 -5.19 -13.51 21.21
N GLY A 122 -4.86 -13.33 22.48
CA GLY A 122 -4.21 -14.33 23.32
C GLY A 122 -5.05 -14.69 24.54
N THR A 123 -4.58 -15.65 25.30
CA THR A 123 -5.26 -16.14 26.53
C THR A 123 -5.21 -15.16 27.69
N LEU A 124 -4.36 -14.14 27.65
CA LEU A 124 -4.18 -13.15 28.71
C LEU A 124 -4.59 -11.74 28.32
N GLY A 125 -4.93 -11.53 27.04
CA GLY A 125 -5.27 -10.22 26.51
C GLY A 125 -5.21 -10.16 24.99
N ASP A 126 -5.27 -8.95 24.45
CA ASP A 126 -5.17 -8.70 23.02
C ASP A 126 -4.20 -7.56 22.70
N LEU A 127 -3.71 -7.55 21.47
CA LEU A 127 -2.91 -6.48 20.89
C LEU A 127 -3.55 -6.04 19.59
N TRP A 128 -3.61 -4.75 19.37
CA TRP A 128 -3.98 -4.13 18.09
C TRP A 128 -2.88 -3.17 17.66
N GLY A 129 -2.45 -3.30 16.42
CA GLY A 129 -1.46 -2.41 15.80
C GLY A 129 -1.99 -1.81 14.50
N ASP A 130 -1.67 -0.55 14.25
CA ASP A 130 -1.99 0.18 13.04
C ASP A 130 -0.75 0.92 12.54
N MET A 131 -0.25 0.52 11.36
CA MET A 131 0.95 1.13 10.78
C MET A 131 0.69 2.52 10.21
N HIS A 132 -0.55 2.85 9.84
CA HIS A 132 -0.89 4.18 9.35
C HIS A 132 -0.95 5.20 10.49
N GLU A 133 -1.51 4.78 11.63
CA GLU A 133 -1.56 5.61 12.84
C GLU A 133 -0.28 5.56 13.68
N ASN A 134 0.66 4.67 13.36
CA ASN A 134 1.87 4.40 14.15
C ASN A 134 1.55 4.10 15.62
N ARG A 135 0.54 3.29 15.88
CA ARG A 135 0.03 2.99 17.22
C ARG A 135 -0.09 1.52 17.50
N ILE A 136 0.26 1.16 18.74
CA ILE A 136 0.02 -0.16 19.29
C ILE A 136 -0.84 -0.01 20.56
N ARG A 137 -1.93 -0.74 20.61
CA ARG A 137 -2.76 -0.87 21.82
C ARG A 137 -2.60 -2.26 22.40
N ILE A 138 -2.31 -2.34 23.68
CA ILE A 138 -2.17 -3.59 24.44
C ILE A 138 -3.25 -3.62 25.52
N GLY A 139 -4.12 -4.61 25.47
CA GLY A 139 -5.14 -4.88 26.48
C GLY A 139 -4.80 -6.17 27.25
N VAL A 140 -4.50 -6.07 28.53
CA VAL A 140 -4.35 -7.23 29.42
C VAL A 140 -5.62 -7.37 30.23
N PHE A 141 -6.19 -8.57 30.31
CA PHE A 141 -7.44 -8.80 31.05
C PHE A 141 -7.33 -8.33 32.48
N GLY A 142 -8.29 -7.56 32.96
CA GLY A 142 -8.32 -6.99 34.29
C GLY A 142 -7.36 -5.83 34.57
N LYS A 143 -6.72 -5.28 33.53
CA LYS A 143 -5.85 -4.09 33.63
C LYS A 143 -6.34 -2.99 32.71
N GLU A 144 -5.95 -1.76 32.99
CA GLU A 144 -6.15 -0.63 32.07
C GLU A 144 -5.35 -0.85 30.78
N PRO A 145 -5.94 -0.54 29.61
CA PRO A 145 -5.24 -0.66 28.35
C PRO A 145 -4.04 0.29 28.25
N GLN A 146 -2.95 -0.19 27.68
CA GLN A 146 -1.78 0.61 27.34
C GLN A 146 -1.82 1.01 25.85
N VAL A 147 -1.49 2.25 25.55
CA VAL A 147 -1.31 2.73 24.17
C VAL A 147 0.13 3.21 24.00
N ILE A 148 0.82 2.67 23.02
CA ILE A 148 2.16 3.07 22.58
C ILE A 148 1.97 3.85 21.29
N ASP A 149 2.43 5.08 21.28
CA ASP A 149 2.40 5.99 20.13
C ASP A 149 3.82 6.08 19.55
N LEU A 150 4.11 5.27 18.54
CA LEU A 150 5.43 5.18 17.92
C LEU A 150 5.84 6.47 17.21
N GLY A 151 4.87 7.24 16.71
CA GLY A 151 5.14 8.54 16.07
C GLY A 151 5.73 9.59 17.01
N LYS A 152 5.65 9.36 18.33
CA LYS A 152 6.28 10.22 19.33
C LYS A 152 7.67 9.73 19.77
N GLU A 153 7.94 8.44 19.59
CA GLU A 153 9.16 7.79 20.07
C GLU A 153 10.26 7.79 19.01
N GLU A 154 9.92 7.64 17.73
CA GLU A 154 10.86 7.69 16.62
C GLU A 154 10.58 8.85 15.66
N LYS A 155 11.64 9.58 15.28
CA LYS A 155 11.55 10.75 14.40
C LYS A 155 11.83 10.42 12.93
N ASP A 156 12.31 9.23 12.62
CA ASP A 156 12.74 8.85 11.28
C ASP A 156 11.98 7.61 10.79
N PHE A 157 10.81 7.86 10.21
CA PHE A 157 10.00 6.84 9.54
C PHE A 157 10.18 6.83 8.02
N ALA A 158 11.26 7.44 7.50
CA ALA A 158 11.56 7.41 6.07
C ALA A 158 11.72 5.96 5.58
N GLY A 159 11.23 5.67 4.37
CA GLY A 159 11.31 4.34 3.76
C GLY A 159 10.61 3.23 4.58
N HIS A 160 9.37 2.88 4.20
CA HIS A 160 8.58 1.79 4.81
C HIS A 160 8.56 1.81 6.37
N GLY A 161 8.42 3.01 6.97
CA GLY A 161 8.40 3.17 8.42
C GLY A 161 9.76 2.92 9.10
N GLY A 162 10.86 3.25 8.42
CA GLY A 162 12.22 3.05 8.92
C GLY A 162 12.78 1.64 8.63
N GLY A 163 11.97 0.73 8.08
CA GLY A 163 12.37 -0.64 7.81
C GLY A 163 13.53 -0.75 6.81
N ASP A 164 13.53 0.09 5.77
CA ASP A 164 14.60 0.08 4.75
C ASP A 164 15.96 0.45 5.36
N ARG A 165 16.00 1.47 6.22
CA ARG A 165 17.21 1.87 6.92
C ARG A 165 17.72 0.76 7.84
N LEU A 166 16.84 0.21 8.67
CA LEU A 166 17.20 -0.87 9.60
C LEU A 166 17.71 -2.11 8.86
N LEU A 167 17.09 -2.47 7.73
CA LEU A 167 17.54 -3.57 6.89
C LEU A 167 18.95 -3.34 6.36
N MET A 168 19.25 -2.13 5.89
CA MET A 168 20.58 -1.77 5.38
C MET A 168 21.62 -1.71 6.50
N GLU A 169 21.28 -1.17 7.66
CA GLU A 169 22.18 -1.16 8.84
C GLU A 169 22.54 -2.59 9.25
N GLN A 170 21.54 -3.48 9.35
CA GLN A 170 21.76 -4.90 9.69
C GLN A 170 22.60 -5.62 8.64
N PHE A 171 22.36 -5.35 7.35
CA PHE A 171 23.20 -5.91 6.29
C PHE A 171 24.66 -5.48 6.43
N VAL A 172 24.92 -4.20 6.68
CA VAL A 172 26.27 -3.67 6.90
C VAL A 172 26.92 -4.30 8.13
N ASP A 173 26.20 -4.45 9.24
CA ASP A 173 26.68 -5.08 10.45
C ASP A 173 27.06 -6.56 10.22
N LEU A 174 26.25 -7.27 9.46
CA LEU A 174 26.51 -8.65 9.05
C LEU A 174 27.79 -8.75 8.20
N MET A 175 27.97 -7.83 7.24
CA MET A 175 29.18 -7.75 6.41
C MET A 175 30.45 -7.39 7.23
N GLN A 176 30.29 -6.72 8.36
CA GLN A 176 31.37 -6.40 9.30
C GLN A 176 31.62 -7.52 10.33
N GLY A 177 30.91 -8.64 10.24
CA GLY A 177 31.04 -9.78 11.15
C GLY A 177 30.39 -9.55 12.53
N LYS A 178 29.51 -8.57 12.64
CA LYS A 178 28.68 -8.39 13.84
C LYS A 178 27.45 -9.29 13.77
N GLU A 179 26.97 -9.77 14.90
CA GLU A 179 25.66 -10.41 14.96
C GLU A 179 24.57 -9.32 14.88
N PRO A 180 23.63 -9.42 13.94
CA PRO A 180 22.53 -8.46 13.86
C PRO A 180 21.64 -8.56 15.09
N ASP A 181 21.27 -7.42 15.66
CA ASP A 181 20.30 -7.34 16.76
C ASP A 181 18.89 -7.52 16.16
N GLY A 182 18.39 -8.72 16.29
CA GLY A 182 17.08 -9.10 15.72
C GLY A 182 17.22 -9.92 14.42
N THR A 183 16.64 -11.07 14.45
CA THR A 183 16.69 -12.07 13.38
C THR A 183 15.96 -11.61 12.13
N ILE A 184 16.72 -11.18 11.11
CA ILE A 184 16.29 -11.40 9.72
C ILE A 184 16.85 -12.77 9.33
N THR A 185 16.04 -13.77 9.39
CA THR A 185 16.33 -15.11 8.82
C THR A 185 15.71 -15.19 7.44
#